data_5238a7d3cdff2af8c31bf31dfbe4a268
#
_entry.id   5238a7d3cdff2af8c31bf31dfbe4a268
#
_cell.length_a   1.000
_cell.length_b   1.000
_cell.length_c   1.000
_cell.angle_alpha   90.00
_cell.angle_beta   90.00
_cell.angle_gamma   90.00
#
_symmetry.space_group_name_H-M   'P 1'
#
loop_
_entity.id
_entity.type
_entity.pdbx_description
1 polymer ?
#
loop_
_entity_poly.entity_id
_entity_poly.type
_entity_poly.pdbx_seq_one_letter_code
_entity_poly.pdbx_strand_id
1 'polypeptide(L)'
;NPSGKTTDTFIYDMTAAPWWNNWENTHYSNMEDMAVEGMNAGTAQTYYPSFVNYVEGIYVGYKYYETAAAEGVINYDATVQYPFGYGLSYTTFTQEMSDITENDGTISFDVTVTNTGDTAGKDVVEVYFNPPYTNGGIEKASANLIRFDKTESLEPGESQTISISFPAEELASYDMSGDGCYVLEEGDYIISVNSDSHTILDQQTYNVGETIRYEGENKRDSDQITAVNQFEDVAGNVTYLSRADGFANYDEATAAPASDVMSDDLVAQYHLNSNFDYTTYINEDDEMPV
;
A
#
# COMPACT_ATOMS: atom_id res chain seq x y z
N ASN A 1 -3.99 -20.98 17.35
CA ASN A 1 -2.53 -21.12 17.29
C ASN A 1 -1.94 -19.95 16.51
N PRO A 2 -0.97 -19.23 17.05
CA PRO A 2 -0.26 -18.21 16.30
C PRO A 2 0.48 -18.87 15.13
N SER A 3 0.20 -18.46 13.90
CA SER A 3 0.77 -19.12 12.72
C SER A 3 0.92 -18.21 11.51
N GLY A 4 0.54 -16.95 11.63
CA GLY A 4 0.58 -15.99 10.54
C GLY A 4 0.86 -14.58 11.01
N LYS A 5 1.04 -13.72 10.04
CA LYS A 5 1.24 -12.27 10.21
C LYS A 5 -0.04 -11.54 9.81
N THR A 6 -0.29 -10.37 10.41
CA THR A 6 -1.38 -9.49 9.99
C THR A 6 -1.08 -8.92 8.59
N THR A 7 -2.11 -8.84 7.77
CA THR A 7 -2.01 -8.29 6.40
C THR A 7 -2.55 -6.87 6.32
N ASP A 8 -2.81 -6.25 7.46
CA ASP A 8 -3.26 -4.88 7.59
C ASP A 8 -2.77 -4.28 8.91
N THR A 9 -2.86 -2.95 9.03
CA THR A 9 -2.62 -2.22 10.26
C THR A 9 -3.93 -2.08 11.03
N PHE A 10 -3.93 -2.48 12.29
CA PHE A 10 -5.08 -2.31 13.19
C PHE A 10 -4.87 -1.10 14.07
N ILE A 11 -5.80 -0.17 14.08
CA ILE A 11 -5.74 1.06 14.87
C ILE A 11 -6.78 1.03 15.98
N TYR A 12 -6.53 1.80 17.05
CA TYR A 12 -7.46 1.87 18.19
C TYR A 12 -8.75 2.63 17.86
N ASP A 13 -8.66 3.66 17.02
CA ASP A 13 -9.78 4.52 16.65
C ASP A 13 -9.85 4.64 15.12
N MET A 14 -10.84 4.00 14.51
CA MET A 14 -11.03 4.02 13.04
C MET A 14 -11.29 5.43 12.49
N THR A 15 -11.78 6.36 13.33
CA THR A 15 -12.01 7.74 12.90
C THR A 15 -10.73 8.52 12.63
N ALA A 16 -9.58 7.99 13.08
CA ALA A 16 -8.25 8.54 12.81
C ALA A 16 -7.65 8.04 11.47
N ALA A 17 -8.36 7.19 10.73
CA ALA A 17 -7.88 6.72 9.44
C ALA A 17 -8.10 7.76 8.33
N PRO A 18 -7.13 7.95 7.40
CA PRO A 18 -7.28 8.92 6.31
C PRO A 18 -8.51 8.70 5.44
N TRP A 19 -8.95 7.45 5.31
CA TRP A 19 -10.11 7.06 4.50
C TRP A 19 -11.46 7.21 5.24
N TRP A 20 -11.48 7.52 6.53
CA TRP A 20 -12.70 7.48 7.36
C TRP A 20 -13.88 8.25 6.76
N ASN A 21 -13.65 9.45 6.24
CA ASN A 21 -14.71 10.27 5.68
C ASN A 21 -15.05 9.92 4.21
N ASN A 22 -14.37 8.93 3.62
CA ASN A 22 -14.56 8.51 2.22
C ASN A 22 -15.24 7.14 2.06
N TRP A 23 -15.70 6.52 3.12
CA TRP A 23 -16.39 5.23 3.05
C TRP A 23 -17.91 5.34 3.07
N GLU A 24 -18.43 6.54 3.30
CA GLU A 24 -19.86 6.80 3.27
C GLU A 24 -20.41 6.79 1.84
N ASN A 25 -21.72 6.59 1.74
CA ASN A 25 -22.42 6.49 0.46
C ASN A 25 -22.58 7.87 -0.20
N THR A 26 -21.48 8.40 -0.75
CA THR A 26 -21.48 9.66 -1.48
C THR A 26 -21.99 9.44 -2.90
N HIS A 27 -22.99 10.17 -3.36
CA HIS A 27 -23.57 10.01 -4.67
C HIS A 27 -23.53 11.30 -5.49
N TYR A 28 -23.59 11.13 -6.82
CA TYR A 28 -23.64 12.24 -7.75
C TYR A 28 -24.99 12.96 -7.66
N SER A 29 -24.95 14.28 -7.41
CA SER A 29 -26.14 15.10 -7.17
C SER A 29 -27.05 15.27 -8.39
N ASN A 30 -26.54 15.02 -9.59
CA ASN A 30 -27.29 15.10 -10.85
C ASN A 30 -27.72 13.72 -11.39
N MET A 31 -27.63 12.67 -10.58
CA MET A 31 -27.92 11.28 -10.99
C MET A 31 -29.02 10.62 -10.14
N GLU A 32 -29.83 11.39 -9.41
CA GLU A 32 -30.89 10.88 -8.55
C GLU A 32 -31.99 10.14 -9.32
N ASP A 33 -32.26 10.53 -10.56
CA ASP A 33 -33.22 9.88 -11.44
C ASP A 33 -32.76 8.52 -12.00
N MET A 34 -31.46 8.21 -11.78
CA MET A 34 -30.86 6.93 -12.13
C MET A 34 -30.80 5.95 -10.95
N ALA A 35 -31.45 6.28 -9.86
CA ALA A 35 -31.55 5.40 -8.69
C ALA A 35 -32.25 4.09 -9.04
N VAL A 36 -31.75 2.99 -8.49
CA VAL A 36 -32.33 1.65 -8.66
C VAL A 36 -32.73 1.07 -7.30
N GLU A 37 -33.89 0.43 -7.26
CA GLU A 37 -34.31 -0.32 -6.09
C GLU A 37 -33.65 -1.70 -6.09
N GLY A 38 -33.07 -2.08 -4.94
CA GLY A 38 -32.44 -3.37 -4.74
C GLY A 38 -32.65 -3.90 -3.33
N MET A 39 -31.98 -5.02 -3.01
CA MET A 39 -32.07 -5.66 -1.72
C MET A 39 -30.71 -5.72 -1.05
N ASN A 40 -30.60 -5.30 0.20
CA ASN A 40 -29.41 -5.48 1.02
C ASN A 40 -29.80 -6.29 2.26
N ALA A 41 -29.24 -7.49 2.39
CA ALA A 41 -29.51 -8.41 3.51
C ALA A 41 -31.01 -8.61 3.82
N GLY A 42 -31.85 -8.68 2.77
CA GLY A 42 -33.29 -8.87 2.88
C GLY A 42 -34.10 -7.59 3.11
N THR A 43 -33.45 -6.41 3.10
CA THR A 43 -34.12 -5.10 3.22
C THR A 43 -34.07 -4.36 1.90
N ALA A 44 -35.22 -3.83 1.44
CA ALA A 44 -35.27 -2.99 0.25
C ALA A 44 -34.45 -1.71 0.47
N GLN A 45 -33.61 -1.36 -0.48
CA GLN A 45 -32.76 -0.19 -0.44
C GLN A 45 -32.67 0.46 -1.82
N THR A 46 -32.65 1.79 -1.85
CA THR A 46 -32.41 2.57 -3.06
C THR A 46 -30.92 2.80 -3.22
N TYR A 47 -30.37 2.44 -4.37
CA TYR A 47 -28.96 2.66 -4.73
C TYR A 47 -28.86 3.79 -5.76
N TYR A 48 -27.96 4.72 -5.47
CA TYR A 48 -27.64 5.84 -6.34
C TYR A 48 -26.29 5.61 -7.02
N PRO A 49 -26.05 6.13 -8.23
CA PRO A 49 -24.70 6.25 -8.76
C PRO A 49 -23.81 6.99 -7.76
N SER A 50 -22.78 6.31 -7.27
CA SER A 50 -21.95 6.80 -6.17
C SER A 50 -20.47 6.73 -6.53
N PHE A 51 -19.64 7.41 -5.75
CA PHE A 51 -18.20 7.42 -5.89
C PHE A 51 -17.50 7.32 -4.54
N VAL A 52 -16.24 6.91 -4.59
CA VAL A 52 -15.30 6.91 -3.47
C VAL A 52 -14.01 7.53 -3.95
N ASN A 53 -13.45 8.47 -3.19
CA ASN A 53 -12.17 9.08 -3.46
C ASN A 53 -11.07 8.36 -2.68
N TYR A 54 -10.10 7.78 -3.38
CA TYR A 54 -8.92 7.16 -2.75
C TYR A 54 -7.88 8.24 -2.42
N VAL A 55 -8.22 9.12 -1.48
CA VAL A 55 -7.44 10.31 -1.13
C VAL A 55 -6.05 10.01 -0.56
N GLU A 56 -5.86 8.80 -0.05
CA GLU A 56 -4.59 8.37 0.54
C GLU A 56 -3.45 8.30 -0.49
N GLY A 57 -3.76 8.14 -1.78
CA GLY A 57 -2.74 7.96 -2.81
C GLY A 57 -1.84 6.76 -2.48
N ILE A 58 -0.53 6.99 -2.33
CA ILE A 58 0.41 5.93 -1.95
C ILE A 58 0.42 5.59 -0.45
N TYR A 59 -0.23 6.43 0.39
CA TYR A 59 -0.23 6.30 1.85
C TYR A 59 -1.35 5.40 2.37
N VAL A 60 -1.49 4.22 1.76
CA VAL A 60 -2.50 3.22 2.15
C VAL A 60 -1.95 2.32 3.25
N GLY A 61 -2.77 2.05 4.27
CA GLY A 61 -2.44 1.14 5.36
C GLY A 61 -1.18 1.54 6.14
N TYR A 62 -0.28 0.60 6.40
CA TYR A 62 0.94 0.84 7.16
C TYR A 62 1.80 1.98 6.60
N LYS A 63 1.79 2.20 5.28
CA LYS A 63 2.57 3.27 4.66
C LYS A 63 2.20 4.65 5.21
N TYR A 64 0.92 4.88 5.50
CA TYR A 64 0.49 6.10 6.17
C TYR A 64 1.00 6.16 7.61
N TYR A 65 0.70 5.15 8.43
CA TYR A 65 0.99 5.20 9.86
C TYR A 65 2.48 5.28 10.16
N GLU A 66 3.31 4.52 9.43
CA GLU A 66 4.77 4.57 9.55
C GLU A 66 5.32 5.94 9.13
N THR A 67 4.81 6.49 8.02
CA THR A 67 5.29 7.80 7.52
C THR A 67 4.82 8.94 8.41
N ALA A 68 3.57 8.95 8.86
CA ALA A 68 3.05 9.98 9.76
C ALA A 68 3.73 9.96 11.13
N ALA A 69 4.12 8.78 11.62
CA ALA A 69 4.93 8.65 12.83
C ALA A 69 6.35 9.17 12.62
N ALA A 70 6.99 8.84 11.49
CA ALA A 70 8.32 9.33 11.14
C ALA A 70 8.36 10.87 11.00
N GLU A 71 7.29 11.48 10.48
CA GLU A 71 7.11 12.93 10.42
C GLU A 71 6.71 13.55 11.79
N GLY A 72 6.44 12.74 12.80
CA GLY A 72 6.02 13.23 14.13
C GLY A 72 4.59 13.75 14.20
N VAL A 73 3.76 13.43 13.20
CA VAL A 73 2.36 13.85 13.09
C VAL A 73 1.46 13.05 14.03
N ILE A 74 1.76 11.76 14.18
CA ILE A 74 1.03 10.87 15.08
C ILE A 74 1.96 10.27 16.13
N ASN A 75 1.38 9.90 17.29
CA ASN A 75 2.04 9.00 18.23
C ASN A 75 1.69 7.56 17.84
N TYR A 76 2.67 6.82 17.32
CA TYR A 76 2.45 5.48 16.78
C TYR A 76 1.79 4.54 17.79
N ASP A 77 2.36 4.41 18.99
CA ASP A 77 1.86 3.50 20.05
C ASP A 77 0.45 3.86 20.53
N ALA A 78 0.06 5.14 20.45
CA ALA A 78 -1.29 5.58 20.79
C ALA A 78 -2.29 5.39 19.64
N THR A 79 -1.82 5.24 18.42
CA THR A 79 -2.66 5.14 17.22
C THR A 79 -2.80 3.70 16.75
N VAL A 80 -1.69 2.96 16.66
CA VAL A 80 -1.64 1.61 16.11
C VAL A 80 -1.69 0.56 17.21
N GLN A 81 -2.63 -0.36 17.12
CA GLN A 81 -2.77 -1.49 18.03
C GLN A 81 -1.91 -2.69 17.59
N TYR A 82 -1.97 -3.01 16.29
CA TYR A 82 -1.17 -4.06 15.67
C TYR A 82 -0.64 -3.55 14.32
N PRO A 83 0.70 -3.50 14.15
CA PRO A 83 1.31 -3.19 12.86
C PRO A 83 0.91 -4.16 11.75
N PHE A 84 1.05 -3.76 10.51
CA PHE A 84 1.13 -4.71 9.39
C PHE A 84 2.32 -5.65 9.60
N GLY A 85 2.16 -6.94 9.32
CA GLY A 85 3.21 -7.93 9.57
C GLY A 85 3.29 -8.42 11.02
N TYR A 86 2.46 -7.89 11.94
CA TYR A 86 2.45 -8.36 13.33
C TYR A 86 2.05 -9.83 13.43
N GLY A 87 2.74 -10.58 14.26
CA GLY A 87 2.41 -11.97 14.55
C GLY A 87 2.87 -12.42 15.92
N LEU A 88 2.28 -13.50 16.42
CA LEU A 88 2.66 -14.16 17.64
C LEU A 88 3.32 -15.51 17.33
N SER A 89 4.25 -15.93 18.18
CA SER A 89 4.87 -17.24 18.12
C SER A 89 4.95 -17.86 19.52
N TYR A 90 5.07 -19.18 19.61
CA TYR A 90 5.37 -19.91 20.85
C TYR A 90 6.87 -19.98 21.14
N THR A 91 7.71 -19.46 20.26
CA THR A 91 9.15 -19.40 20.38
C THR A 91 9.66 -18.01 19.97
N THR A 92 10.94 -17.76 20.16
CA THR A 92 11.60 -16.49 19.80
C THR A 92 12.64 -16.73 18.73
N PHE A 93 12.88 -15.71 17.89
CA PHE A 93 13.86 -15.76 16.82
C PHE A 93 14.75 -14.52 16.85
N THR A 94 15.97 -14.67 16.34
CA THR A 94 16.82 -13.57 15.89
C THR A 94 16.97 -13.62 14.38
N GLN A 95 17.09 -12.45 13.76
CA GLN A 95 17.34 -12.30 12.33
C GLN A 95 18.51 -11.34 12.14
N GLU A 96 19.51 -11.75 11.37
CA GLU A 96 20.73 -10.99 11.12
C GLU A 96 21.01 -10.92 9.61
N MET A 97 21.26 -9.72 9.09
CA MET A 97 21.60 -9.49 7.69
C MET A 97 23.09 -9.72 7.44
N SER A 98 23.42 -10.33 6.31
CA SER A 98 24.79 -10.23 5.75
C SER A 98 24.97 -8.88 5.06
N ASP A 99 26.21 -8.51 4.71
CA ASP A 99 26.48 -7.32 3.91
C ASP A 99 25.68 -7.34 2.61
N ILE A 100 25.12 -6.17 2.26
CA ILE A 100 24.43 -5.96 0.98
C ILE A 100 25.46 -5.93 -0.14
N THR A 101 25.18 -6.67 -1.22
CA THR A 101 25.97 -6.64 -2.45
C THR A 101 25.08 -6.25 -3.62
N GLU A 102 25.66 -5.59 -4.62
CA GLU A 102 25.01 -5.28 -5.88
C GLU A 102 25.83 -5.83 -7.04
N ASN A 103 25.18 -6.53 -7.97
CA ASN A 103 25.78 -7.00 -9.20
C ASN A 103 24.77 -6.79 -10.35
N ASP A 104 25.19 -6.07 -11.38
CA ASP A 104 24.38 -5.77 -12.56
C ASP A 104 22.96 -5.27 -12.20
N GLY A 105 22.90 -4.29 -11.30
CA GLY A 105 21.64 -3.70 -10.86
C GLY A 105 20.79 -4.59 -9.95
N THR A 106 21.28 -5.76 -9.52
CA THR A 106 20.60 -6.66 -8.60
C THR A 106 21.20 -6.55 -7.21
N ILE A 107 20.40 -6.15 -6.24
CA ILE A 107 20.72 -6.12 -4.81
C ILE A 107 20.52 -7.52 -4.25
N SER A 108 21.48 -8.01 -3.46
CA SER A 108 21.42 -9.33 -2.83
C SER A 108 22.07 -9.32 -1.44
N PHE A 109 21.49 -10.06 -0.52
CA PHE A 109 22.01 -10.36 0.81
C PHE A 109 21.33 -11.58 1.40
N ASP A 110 21.91 -12.14 2.44
CA ASP A 110 21.34 -13.25 3.18
C ASP A 110 20.81 -12.78 4.54
N VAL A 111 19.74 -13.42 5.02
CA VAL A 111 19.21 -13.25 6.38
C VAL A 111 19.32 -14.57 7.12
N THR A 112 20.10 -14.61 8.19
CA THR A 112 20.20 -15.77 9.08
C THR A 112 19.16 -15.66 10.17
N VAL A 113 18.20 -16.59 10.18
CA VAL A 113 17.15 -16.71 11.19
C VAL A 113 17.51 -17.82 12.14
N THR A 114 17.56 -17.54 13.44
CA THR A 114 17.87 -18.53 14.49
C THR A 114 16.73 -18.64 15.48
N ASN A 115 16.24 -19.83 15.75
CA ASN A 115 15.29 -20.08 16.83
C ASN A 115 16.01 -20.01 18.18
N THR A 116 15.76 -18.96 18.96
CA THR A 116 16.37 -18.68 20.26
C THR A 116 15.51 -19.11 21.44
N GLY A 117 14.31 -19.66 21.19
CA GLY A 117 13.41 -20.13 22.24
C GLY A 117 13.49 -21.64 22.45
N ASP A 118 12.53 -22.19 23.20
CA ASP A 118 12.54 -23.57 23.66
C ASP A 118 11.58 -24.49 22.88
N THR A 119 10.92 -24.00 21.85
CA THR A 119 9.92 -24.72 21.08
C THR A 119 10.20 -24.60 19.59
N ALA A 120 10.01 -25.67 18.83
CA ALA A 120 10.13 -25.61 17.36
C ALA A 120 9.10 -24.65 16.76
N GLY A 121 9.49 -23.88 15.76
CA GLY A 121 8.64 -22.89 15.12
C GLY A 121 9.17 -22.40 13.79
N LYS A 122 8.34 -21.61 13.10
CA LYS A 122 8.68 -20.91 11.85
C LYS A 122 8.64 -19.41 12.09
N ASP A 123 9.51 -18.69 11.40
CA ASP A 123 9.49 -17.23 11.38
C ASP A 123 9.35 -16.69 9.95
N VAL A 124 8.99 -15.42 9.82
CA VAL A 124 8.91 -14.72 8.54
C VAL A 124 9.95 -13.61 8.53
N VAL A 125 10.80 -13.62 7.51
CA VAL A 125 11.68 -12.51 7.17
C VAL A 125 10.85 -11.51 6.38
N GLU A 126 10.72 -10.29 6.85
CA GLU A 126 10.08 -9.18 6.14
C GLU A 126 11.13 -8.11 5.85
N VAL A 127 11.37 -7.82 4.56
CA VAL A 127 12.37 -6.84 4.12
C VAL A 127 11.66 -5.57 3.69
N TYR A 128 12.01 -4.48 4.35
CA TYR A 128 11.49 -3.14 4.03
C TYR A 128 12.60 -2.22 3.54
N PHE A 129 12.20 -1.16 2.84
CA PHE A 129 13.11 -0.06 2.54
C PHE A 129 12.47 1.29 2.88
N ASN A 130 13.35 2.23 3.27
CA ASN A 130 13.03 3.65 3.46
C ASN A 130 13.84 4.46 2.46
N PRO A 131 13.21 5.07 1.44
CA PRO A 131 13.88 5.87 0.43
C PRO A 131 14.25 7.26 0.97
N PRO A 132 15.26 7.94 0.38
CA PRO A 132 15.51 9.35 0.67
C PRO A 132 14.30 10.18 0.26
N TYR A 133 13.88 11.11 1.11
CA TYR A 133 12.75 11.99 0.86
C TYR A 133 13.17 13.46 0.95
N THR A 134 12.81 14.22 -0.07
CA THR A 134 12.92 15.67 -0.08
C THR A 134 11.54 16.27 0.09
N ASN A 135 11.37 17.16 1.08
CA ASN A 135 10.10 17.80 1.36
C ASN A 135 9.51 18.50 0.11
N GLY A 136 8.27 18.13 -0.25
CA GLY A 136 7.61 18.60 -1.47
C GLY A 136 8.16 18.03 -2.78
N GLY A 137 9.04 17.03 -2.72
CA GLY A 137 9.50 16.24 -3.87
C GLY A 137 8.55 15.09 -4.22
N ILE A 138 9.10 14.02 -4.82
CA ILE A 138 8.33 12.82 -5.15
C ILE A 138 7.74 12.20 -3.87
N GLU A 139 6.46 11.90 -3.89
CA GLU A 139 5.77 11.26 -2.76
C GLU A 139 6.35 9.88 -2.46
N LYS A 140 6.74 9.65 -1.21
CA LYS A 140 7.40 8.42 -0.74
C LYS A 140 7.00 8.08 0.68
N ALA A 141 6.55 6.85 0.87
CA ALA A 141 6.36 6.32 2.22
C ALA A 141 7.71 5.99 2.89
N SER A 142 7.80 6.17 4.21
CA SER A 142 9.01 5.86 4.98
C SER A 142 9.26 4.37 5.17
N ALA A 143 8.24 3.52 4.98
CA ALA A 143 8.35 2.07 5.06
C ALA A 143 7.66 1.43 3.86
N ASN A 144 8.38 0.59 3.13
CA ASN A 144 7.89 -0.11 1.94
C ASN A 144 8.36 -1.56 1.99
N LEU A 145 7.43 -2.51 2.11
CA LEU A 145 7.74 -3.95 2.02
C LEU A 145 8.17 -4.28 0.58
N ILE A 146 9.34 -4.89 0.43
CA ILE A 146 9.87 -5.26 -0.88
C ILE A 146 10.01 -6.76 -1.06
N ARG A 147 10.36 -7.49 -0.01
CA ARG A 147 10.44 -8.97 -0.03
C ARG A 147 9.97 -9.54 1.30
N PHE A 148 9.51 -10.76 1.25
CA PHE A 148 9.29 -11.58 2.44
C PHE A 148 9.47 -13.06 2.09
N ASP A 149 9.88 -13.84 3.07
CA ASP A 149 9.95 -15.30 2.96
C ASP A 149 9.79 -15.92 4.35
N LYS A 150 9.45 -17.20 4.39
CA LYS A 150 9.17 -17.92 5.63
C LYS A 150 10.13 -19.11 5.80
N THR A 151 10.68 -19.25 6.99
CA THR A 151 11.55 -20.40 7.33
C THR A 151 10.78 -21.72 7.30
N GLU A 152 11.52 -22.82 7.17
CA GLU A 152 11.04 -24.11 7.61
C GLU A 152 10.88 -24.13 9.13
N SER A 153 10.38 -25.23 9.69
CA SER A 153 10.32 -25.38 11.16
C SER A 153 11.73 -25.55 11.71
N LEU A 154 12.14 -24.61 12.55
CA LEU A 154 13.45 -24.64 13.22
C LEU A 154 13.30 -25.18 14.63
N GLU A 155 14.10 -26.19 14.99
CA GLU A 155 14.23 -26.68 16.35
C GLU A 155 14.94 -25.62 17.25
N PRO A 156 14.81 -25.69 18.57
CA PRO A 156 15.55 -24.81 19.48
C PRO A 156 17.04 -24.78 19.17
N GLY A 157 17.59 -23.58 18.91
CA GLY A 157 18.99 -23.37 18.54
C GLY A 157 19.32 -23.63 17.07
N GLU A 158 18.37 -24.07 16.26
CA GLU A 158 18.56 -24.26 14.83
C GLU A 158 18.48 -22.92 14.08
N SER A 159 19.25 -22.83 12.99
CA SER A 159 19.28 -21.66 12.12
C SER A 159 19.02 -22.04 10.67
N GLN A 160 18.41 -21.12 9.92
CA GLN A 160 18.24 -21.19 8.48
C GLN A 160 18.64 -19.86 7.84
N THR A 161 19.31 -19.92 6.70
CA THR A 161 19.61 -18.76 5.89
C THR A 161 18.56 -18.61 4.79
N ILE A 162 17.98 -17.42 4.68
CA ILE A 162 17.06 -16.99 3.61
C ILE A 162 17.84 -16.03 2.71
N SER A 163 17.96 -16.34 1.43
CA SER A 163 18.62 -15.45 0.46
C SER A 163 17.61 -14.49 -0.14
N ILE A 164 17.88 -13.21 -0.03
CA ILE A 164 17.06 -12.10 -0.55
C ILE A 164 17.74 -11.53 -1.79
N SER A 165 16.94 -11.31 -2.84
CA SER A 165 17.43 -10.68 -4.07
C SER A 165 16.32 -9.92 -4.77
N PHE A 166 16.63 -8.73 -5.31
CA PHE A 166 15.71 -7.92 -6.11
C PHE A 166 16.47 -6.90 -6.97
N PRO A 167 15.93 -6.49 -8.15
CA PRO A 167 16.48 -5.40 -8.93
C PRO A 167 16.44 -4.07 -8.17
N ALA A 168 17.50 -3.28 -8.25
CA ALA A 168 17.56 -1.94 -7.62
C ALA A 168 16.46 -1.00 -8.14
N GLU A 169 16.00 -1.19 -9.36
CA GLU A 169 14.87 -0.43 -9.94
C GLU A 169 13.55 -0.59 -9.17
N GLU A 170 13.39 -1.64 -8.36
CA GLU A 170 12.21 -1.83 -7.53
C GLU A 170 12.15 -0.86 -6.33
N LEU A 171 13.28 -0.19 -6.00
CA LEU A 171 13.33 0.87 -4.99
C LEU A 171 12.81 2.22 -5.54
N ALA A 172 12.55 2.33 -6.85
CA ALA A 172 12.10 3.56 -7.49
C ALA A 172 10.69 3.95 -7.02
N SER A 173 10.47 5.26 -6.93
CA SER A 173 9.17 5.87 -6.61
C SER A 173 8.57 6.49 -7.86
N TYR A 174 7.23 6.55 -7.95
CA TYR A 174 6.56 7.12 -9.12
C TYR A 174 6.47 8.64 -9.01
N ASP A 175 7.09 9.34 -9.94
CA ASP A 175 6.98 10.79 -10.11
C ASP A 175 5.77 11.10 -11.00
N MET A 176 4.76 11.74 -10.43
CA MET A 176 3.54 12.11 -11.17
C MET A 176 3.71 13.38 -12.03
N SER A 177 4.87 14.03 -11.99
CA SER A 177 5.11 15.24 -12.78
C SER A 177 5.32 14.92 -14.28
N GLY A 178 4.87 15.83 -15.13
CA GLY A 178 4.95 15.64 -16.58
C GLY A 178 4.12 14.43 -17.05
N ASP A 179 4.74 13.56 -17.87
CA ASP A 179 4.08 12.34 -18.37
C ASP A 179 4.12 11.18 -17.37
N GLY A 180 4.69 11.40 -16.20
CA GLY A 180 4.84 10.41 -15.13
C GLY A 180 5.86 9.30 -15.45
N CYS A 181 6.73 8.99 -14.50
CA CYS A 181 7.64 7.84 -14.62
C CYS A 181 8.13 7.38 -13.24
N TYR A 182 8.71 6.18 -13.18
CA TYR A 182 9.45 5.77 -12.00
C TYR A 182 10.82 6.44 -11.94
N VAL A 183 11.24 6.83 -10.73
CA VAL A 183 12.51 7.51 -10.48
C VAL A 183 13.19 6.85 -9.28
N LEU A 184 14.41 6.37 -9.50
CA LEU A 184 15.33 5.96 -8.44
C LEU A 184 16.23 7.18 -8.15
N GLU A 185 15.91 7.93 -7.09
CA GLU A 185 16.66 9.15 -6.75
C GLU A 185 18.00 8.81 -6.11
N GLU A 186 19.03 9.66 -6.37
CA GLU A 186 20.30 9.55 -5.65
C GLU A 186 20.07 9.73 -4.14
N GLY A 187 20.86 9.03 -3.35
CA GLY A 187 20.84 9.14 -1.89
C GLY A 187 20.90 7.80 -1.18
N ASP A 188 20.71 7.85 0.13
CA ASP A 188 20.80 6.71 1.00
C ASP A 188 19.41 6.06 1.19
N TYR A 189 19.31 4.80 0.82
CA TYR A 189 18.16 3.93 1.06
C TYR A 189 18.47 3.05 2.26
N ILE A 190 17.62 3.07 3.28
CA ILE A 190 17.76 2.15 4.41
C ILE A 190 17.02 0.87 4.06
N ILE A 191 17.71 -0.23 3.93
CA ILE A 191 17.14 -1.57 3.75
C ILE A 191 17.16 -2.26 5.10
N SER A 192 16.01 -2.74 5.56
CA SER A 192 15.86 -3.34 6.89
C SER A 192 15.16 -4.68 6.85
N VAL A 193 15.50 -5.52 7.81
CA VAL A 193 14.77 -6.75 8.17
C VAL A 193 13.97 -6.46 9.41
N ASN A 194 12.68 -6.67 9.34
CA ASN A 194 11.77 -6.29 10.41
C ASN A 194 10.93 -7.50 10.88
N SER A 195 10.45 -7.43 12.13
CA SER A 195 9.43 -8.36 12.64
C SER A 195 8.00 -8.00 12.22
N ASP A 196 7.78 -6.73 11.87
CA ASP A 196 6.54 -6.13 11.37
C ASP A 196 6.90 -4.78 10.75
N SER A 197 5.93 -4.02 10.17
CA SER A 197 6.22 -2.75 9.49
C SER A 197 6.92 -1.70 10.35
N HIS A 198 6.84 -1.82 11.68
CA HIS A 198 7.36 -0.83 12.63
C HIS A 198 8.65 -1.27 13.31
N THR A 199 8.78 -2.55 13.63
CA THR A 199 9.87 -3.07 14.49
C THR A 199 11.04 -3.57 13.66
N ILE A 200 12.09 -2.76 13.57
CA ILE A 200 13.33 -3.09 12.85
C ILE A 200 14.19 -4.03 13.73
N LEU A 201 14.64 -5.14 13.16
CA LEU A 201 15.54 -6.11 13.78
C LEU A 201 16.99 -5.85 13.38
N ASP A 202 17.24 -5.57 12.08
CA ASP A 202 18.55 -5.25 11.53
C ASP A 202 18.39 -4.35 10.31
N GLN A 203 19.42 -3.53 9.98
CA GLN A 203 19.34 -2.62 8.83
C GLN A 203 20.72 -2.26 8.29
N GLN A 204 20.76 -1.95 7.00
CA GLN A 204 21.94 -1.42 6.31
C GLN A 204 21.56 -0.30 5.36
N THR A 205 22.55 0.54 5.02
CA THR A 205 22.40 1.60 4.03
C THR A 205 22.86 1.11 2.67
N TYR A 206 22.00 1.28 1.66
CA TYR A 206 22.33 1.13 0.26
C TYR A 206 22.35 2.51 -0.40
N ASN A 207 23.52 2.92 -0.96
CA ASN A 207 23.68 4.23 -1.56
C ASN A 207 23.47 4.18 -3.07
N VAL A 208 22.53 5.00 -3.58
CA VAL A 208 22.33 5.24 -5.01
C VAL A 208 23.14 6.47 -5.40
N GLY A 209 24.15 6.29 -6.26
CA GLY A 209 25.13 7.32 -6.60
C GLY A 209 24.64 8.38 -7.59
N GLU A 210 23.57 8.12 -8.33
CA GLU A 210 22.97 9.05 -9.30
C GLU A 210 21.48 8.75 -9.48
N THR A 211 20.71 9.81 -9.78
CA THR A 211 19.28 9.66 -10.05
C THR A 211 19.04 9.05 -11.42
N ILE A 212 18.24 7.97 -11.47
CA ILE A 212 17.83 7.28 -12.68
C ILE A 212 16.33 7.51 -12.91
N ARG A 213 15.99 8.06 -14.06
CA ARG A 213 14.58 8.17 -14.50
C ARG A 213 14.28 7.04 -15.50
N TYR A 214 13.22 6.29 -15.22
CA TYR A 214 12.80 5.17 -16.06
C TYR A 214 11.73 5.63 -17.06
N GLU A 215 12.19 6.39 -18.07
CA GLU A 215 11.34 7.00 -19.09
C GLU A 215 11.88 6.74 -20.51
N GLY A 216 11.03 6.94 -21.53
CA GLY A 216 11.43 6.77 -22.92
C GLY A 216 11.88 5.34 -23.23
N GLU A 217 13.14 5.21 -23.66
CA GLU A 217 13.77 3.90 -23.95
C GLU A 217 14.37 3.23 -22.71
N ASN A 218 14.47 3.95 -21.59
CA ASN A 218 15.02 3.47 -20.33
C ASN A 218 13.92 3.06 -19.34
N LYS A 219 12.86 2.41 -19.79
CA LYS A 219 11.81 1.90 -18.91
C LYS A 219 12.28 0.68 -18.15
N ARG A 220 11.77 0.49 -16.93
CA ARG A 220 11.99 -0.75 -16.19
C ARG A 220 11.41 -1.93 -16.96
N ASP A 221 11.94 -3.11 -16.78
CA ASP A 221 11.47 -4.32 -17.44
C ASP A 221 9.98 -4.62 -17.14
N SER A 222 9.51 -4.23 -15.95
CA SER A 222 8.11 -4.36 -15.53
C SER A 222 7.16 -3.37 -16.20
N ASP A 223 7.67 -2.25 -16.79
CA ASP A 223 6.84 -1.11 -17.21
C ASP A 223 6.66 -1.05 -18.74
N GLN A 224 6.36 -2.18 -19.36
CA GLN A 224 6.14 -2.25 -20.80
C GLN A 224 4.90 -1.50 -21.29
N ILE A 225 3.97 -1.23 -20.38
CA ILE A 225 2.76 -0.46 -20.64
C ILE A 225 2.82 0.81 -19.79
N THR A 226 2.61 1.97 -20.40
CA THR A 226 2.53 3.25 -19.68
C THR A 226 1.36 3.22 -18.71
N ALA A 227 1.63 3.53 -17.44
CA ALA A 227 0.58 3.71 -16.45
C ALA A 227 -0.29 4.92 -16.85
N VAL A 228 -1.60 4.73 -16.87
CA VAL A 228 -2.57 5.78 -17.14
C VAL A 228 -3.61 5.77 -16.02
N ASN A 229 -4.12 6.94 -15.65
CA ASN A 229 -5.24 7.03 -14.72
C ASN A 229 -6.54 6.59 -15.45
N GLN A 230 -7.02 5.39 -15.12
CA GLN A 230 -8.26 4.86 -15.70
C GLN A 230 -9.51 5.62 -15.22
N PHE A 231 -9.38 6.48 -14.22
CA PHE A 231 -10.46 7.26 -13.62
C PHE A 231 -10.29 8.77 -13.85
N GLU A 232 -9.44 9.18 -14.79
CA GLU A 232 -9.17 10.59 -15.07
C GLU A 232 -10.44 11.36 -15.42
N ASP A 233 -11.36 10.74 -16.19
CA ASP A 233 -12.63 11.33 -16.62
C ASP A 233 -13.55 11.66 -15.42
N VAL A 234 -13.39 10.97 -14.29
CA VAL A 234 -14.22 11.11 -13.09
C VAL A 234 -13.44 11.61 -11.88
N ALA A 235 -12.17 11.97 -12.04
CA ALA A 235 -11.29 12.35 -10.93
C ALA A 235 -11.76 13.63 -10.21
N GLY A 236 -12.51 14.52 -10.87
CA GLY A 236 -13.00 15.77 -10.28
C GLY A 236 -11.85 16.62 -9.72
N ASN A 237 -12.12 17.31 -8.59
CA ASN A 237 -11.14 18.14 -7.90
C ASN A 237 -10.67 17.45 -6.59
N VAL A 238 -10.18 16.22 -6.69
CA VAL A 238 -9.70 15.46 -5.52
C VAL A 238 -8.35 16.01 -5.06
N THR A 239 -8.25 16.40 -3.78
CA THR A 239 -6.98 16.67 -3.12
C THR A 239 -6.46 15.37 -2.55
N TYR A 240 -5.28 14.93 -3.02
CA TYR A 240 -4.62 13.74 -2.49
C TYR A 240 -3.76 14.09 -1.28
N LEU A 241 -3.66 13.15 -0.34
CA LEU A 241 -2.80 13.26 0.81
C LEU A 241 -1.33 13.37 0.36
N SER A 242 -0.62 14.37 0.91
CA SER A 242 0.77 14.64 0.60
C SER A 242 1.61 14.63 1.89
N ARG A 243 2.80 14.01 1.81
CA ARG A 243 3.78 14.02 2.89
C ARG A 243 4.42 15.40 3.10
N ALA A 244 4.30 16.30 2.12
CA ALA A 244 4.87 17.64 2.19
C ALA A 244 4.46 18.36 3.48
N ASP A 245 5.46 19.01 4.12
CA ASP A 245 5.32 19.73 5.37
C ASP A 245 4.66 18.89 6.50
N GLY A 246 4.94 17.58 6.54
CA GLY A 246 4.42 16.67 7.54
C GLY A 246 2.91 16.48 7.42
N PHE A 247 2.42 16.17 6.25
CA PHE A 247 0.99 16.00 5.97
C PHE A 247 0.14 17.24 6.30
N ALA A 248 0.67 18.43 6.01
CA ALA A 248 -0.01 19.69 6.31
C ALA A 248 -1.40 19.81 5.65
N ASN A 249 -1.65 19.08 4.57
CA ASN A 249 -2.94 19.03 3.88
C ASN A 249 -3.90 17.94 4.39
N TYR A 250 -3.61 17.28 5.52
CA TYR A 250 -4.40 16.15 6.02
C TYR A 250 -5.89 16.47 6.14
N ASP A 251 -6.24 17.56 6.79
CA ASP A 251 -7.64 17.93 7.02
C ASP A 251 -8.39 18.23 5.71
N GLU A 252 -7.70 18.82 4.72
CA GLU A 252 -8.27 19.09 3.39
C GLU A 252 -8.46 17.81 2.60
N ALA A 253 -7.42 16.98 2.51
CA ALA A 253 -7.44 15.75 1.74
C ALA A 253 -8.44 14.71 2.29
N THR A 254 -8.56 14.62 3.62
CA THR A 254 -9.43 13.64 4.29
C THR A 254 -10.82 14.17 4.63
N ALA A 255 -11.15 15.39 4.24
CA ALA A 255 -12.50 15.93 4.41
C ALA A 255 -13.54 15.06 3.69
N ALA A 256 -14.74 14.98 4.27
CA ALA A 256 -15.83 14.27 3.61
C ALA A 256 -16.07 14.86 2.20
N PRO A 257 -16.12 14.04 1.14
CA PRO A 257 -16.32 14.56 -0.20
C PRO A 257 -17.66 15.27 -0.29
N ALA A 258 -17.66 16.45 -0.92
CA ALA A 258 -18.88 17.10 -1.28
C ALA A 258 -19.63 16.28 -2.34
N SER A 259 -20.96 16.44 -2.43
CA SER A 259 -21.74 15.87 -3.52
C SER A 259 -21.17 16.39 -4.86
N ASP A 260 -20.75 15.47 -5.73
CA ASP A 260 -20.16 15.82 -7.03
C ASP A 260 -21.20 15.77 -8.15
N VAL A 261 -20.86 16.36 -9.28
CA VAL A 261 -21.69 16.40 -10.48
C VAL A 261 -20.99 15.61 -11.57
N MET A 262 -21.62 14.54 -12.04
CA MET A 262 -21.11 13.79 -13.17
C MET A 262 -21.18 14.65 -14.45
N SER A 263 -20.13 14.63 -15.28
CA SER A 263 -20.11 15.39 -16.53
C SER A 263 -21.19 14.89 -17.51
N ASP A 264 -21.67 15.76 -18.38
CA ASP A 264 -22.73 15.41 -19.36
C ASP A 264 -22.34 14.23 -20.26
N ASP A 265 -21.05 14.14 -20.63
CA ASP A 265 -20.52 13.04 -21.45
C ASP A 265 -20.56 11.70 -20.72
N LEU A 266 -20.22 11.69 -19.42
CA LEU A 266 -20.30 10.49 -18.58
C LEU A 266 -21.75 10.12 -18.27
N VAL A 267 -22.63 11.10 -18.00
CA VAL A 267 -24.07 10.87 -17.84
C VAL A 267 -24.64 10.17 -19.07
N ALA A 268 -24.28 10.63 -20.26
CA ALA A 268 -24.74 10.03 -21.52
C ALA A 268 -24.25 8.57 -21.66
N GLN A 269 -23.01 8.27 -21.27
CA GLN A 269 -22.47 6.92 -21.29
C GLN A 269 -23.13 6.04 -20.21
N TYR A 270 -23.33 6.57 -19.01
CA TYR A 270 -23.99 5.85 -17.93
C TYR A 270 -25.42 5.43 -18.29
N HIS A 271 -26.20 6.32 -18.88
CA HIS A 271 -27.55 6.02 -19.37
C HIS A 271 -27.56 4.89 -20.42
N LEU A 272 -26.59 4.86 -21.32
CA LEU A 272 -26.42 3.77 -22.28
C LEU A 272 -26.17 2.40 -21.62
N ASN A 273 -25.48 2.40 -20.48
CA ASN A 273 -25.17 1.20 -19.71
C ASN A 273 -26.26 0.83 -18.69
N SER A 274 -27.23 1.70 -18.40
CA SER A 274 -28.29 1.49 -17.41
C SER A 274 -29.32 0.42 -17.81
N ASN A 275 -29.31 -0.04 -19.06
CA ASN A 275 -30.11 -1.18 -19.54
C ASN A 275 -29.47 -2.54 -19.17
N PHE A 276 -28.44 -2.54 -18.33
CA PHE A 276 -27.82 -3.76 -17.86
C PHE A 276 -28.78 -4.51 -16.91
N ASP A 277 -29.31 -5.64 -17.38
CA ASP A 277 -30.19 -6.50 -16.59
C ASP A 277 -29.36 -7.44 -15.71
N TYR A 278 -29.21 -7.10 -14.43
CA TYR A 278 -28.53 -7.92 -13.44
C TYR A 278 -29.15 -9.31 -13.28
N THR A 279 -30.43 -9.50 -13.67
CA THR A 279 -31.11 -10.78 -13.56
C THR A 279 -30.59 -11.81 -14.57
N THR A 280 -29.92 -11.37 -15.63
CA THR A 280 -29.33 -12.26 -16.63
C THR A 280 -27.95 -12.79 -16.28
N TYR A 281 -27.31 -12.25 -15.24
CA TYR A 281 -25.93 -12.61 -14.85
C TYR A 281 -25.85 -13.64 -13.70
N ILE A 282 -26.95 -13.90 -13.02
CA ILE A 282 -27.01 -14.95 -11.98
C ILE A 282 -28.00 -16.00 -12.48
N ASN A 283 -27.56 -16.84 -13.38
CA ASN A 283 -28.23 -18.12 -13.56
C ASN A 283 -27.88 -18.98 -12.33
N GLU A 284 -28.88 -19.60 -11.71
CA GLU A 284 -28.69 -20.57 -10.60
C GLU A 284 -27.78 -21.74 -11.00
N ASP A 285 -27.47 -21.88 -12.28
CA ASP A 285 -26.62 -22.92 -12.86
C ASP A 285 -25.20 -22.44 -13.24
N ASP A 286 -24.88 -21.14 -13.10
CA ASP A 286 -23.53 -20.63 -13.36
C ASP A 286 -22.61 -20.89 -12.17
N GLU A 287 -21.78 -21.91 -12.25
CA GLU A 287 -20.66 -22.08 -11.34
C GLU A 287 -19.76 -20.82 -11.41
N MET A 288 -19.68 -20.08 -10.31
CA MET A 288 -18.72 -18.98 -10.21
C MET A 288 -17.31 -19.52 -10.50
N PRO A 289 -16.57 -18.96 -11.45
CA PRO A 289 -15.18 -19.35 -11.65
C PRO A 289 -14.40 -19.11 -10.35
N VAL A 290 -13.83 -20.20 -9.84
CA VAL A 290 -12.95 -20.21 -8.67
C VAL A 290 -11.62 -19.59 -9.02
#